data_29616832617d671f575c125d404e33e7
#
_entry.id   29616832617d671f575c125d404e33e7
#
_cell.length_a   1.000
_cell.length_b   1.000
_cell.length_c   1.000
_cell.angle_alpha   90.00
_cell.angle_beta   90.00
_cell.angle_gamma   90.00
#
_symmetry.space_group_name_H-M   'P 1'
#
loop_
_entity.id
_entity.type
_entity.pdbx_description
1 polymer ?
#
loop_
_entity_poly.entity_id
_entity_poly.type
_entity_poly.pdbx_seq_one_letter_code
_entity_poly.pdbx_strand_id
1 'polypeptide(L)'
;MRFHTLLAGASWMGEYGNPEDPVEGKFLRSISPYHNINPKTDYPEVFFITSTKDDRVHPAHARKTAKRMEDQGHDFLYYENIDGGHSAAANLKETAKRLALQHTYLMQKLRDGK
;
A
#
# COMPACT_ATOMS: atom_id res chain seq x y z
N MET A 1 -14.92 -5.67 1.02
CA MET A 1 -13.52 -5.80 1.52
C MET A 1 -13.15 -7.28 1.53
N ARG A 2 -11.91 -7.66 1.19
CA ARG A 2 -11.53 -9.09 1.03
C ARG A 2 -10.11 -9.39 1.52
N PHE A 3 -9.58 -8.61 2.46
CA PHE A 3 -8.19 -8.83 2.92
C PHE A 3 -8.00 -10.23 3.52
N HIS A 4 -9.01 -10.74 4.22
CA HIS A 4 -9.01 -12.05 4.89
C HIS A 4 -8.92 -13.25 3.93
N THR A 5 -9.20 -13.05 2.63
CA THR A 5 -9.08 -14.11 1.61
C THR A 5 -7.74 -14.07 0.87
N LEU A 6 -6.82 -13.18 1.25
CA LEU A 6 -5.56 -12.94 0.55
C LEU A 6 -4.38 -13.26 1.47
N LEU A 7 -3.57 -14.26 1.11
CA LEU A 7 -2.33 -14.66 1.83
C LEU A 7 -2.55 -14.82 3.34
N ALA A 8 -1.76 -14.12 4.17
CA ALA A 8 -1.87 -14.18 5.62
C ALA A 8 -3.07 -13.42 6.20
N GLY A 9 -3.91 -12.81 5.37
CA GLY A 9 -5.01 -11.94 5.80
C GLY A 9 -6.00 -12.57 6.78
N ALA A 10 -6.28 -13.88 6.66
CA ALA A 10 -7.17 -14.57 7.59
C ALA A 10 -6.67 -14.52 9.05
N SER A 11 -5.36 -14.55 9.26
CA SER A 11 -4.76 -14.50 10.60
C SER A 11 -4.95 -13.15 11.29
N TRP A 12 -5.30 -12.09 10.55
CA TRP A 12 -5.48 -10.73 11.08
C TRP A 12 -6.93 -10.41 11.47
N MET A 13 -7.88 -11.32 11.19
CA MET A 13 -9.28 -11.09 11.56
C MET A 13 -9.48 -10.97 13.07
N GLY A 14 -8.68 -11.67 13.87
CA GLY A 14 -8.74 -11.56 15.35
C GLY A 14 -8.32 -10.20 15.88
N GLU A 15 -7.50 -9.46 15.13
CA GLU A 15 -7.02 -8.11 15.49
C GLU A 15 -7.87 -7.01 14.85
N TYR A 16 -8.18 -7.13 13.56
CA TYR A 16 -8.83 -6.06 12.80
C TYR A 16 -10.35 -6.20 12.75
N GLY A 17 -10.87 -7.42 12.88
CA GLY A 17 -12.27 -7.74 12.69
C GLY A 17 -12.57 -8.53 11.42
N ASN A 18 -13.75 -9.11 11.35
CA ASN A 18 -14.22 -9.89 10.22
C ASN A 18 -14.93 -8.99 9.20
N PRO A 19 -14.42 -8.84 7.96
CA PRO A 19 -15.07 -8.00 6.94
C PRO A 19 -16.40 -8.57 6.41
N GLU A 20 -16.73 -9.82 6.73
CA GLU A 20 -18.02 -10.44 6.37
C GLU A 20 -19.09 -10.21 7.44
N ASP A 21 -18.68 -9.85 8.67
CA ASP A 21 -19.64 -9.40 9.69
C ASP A 21 -20.19 -8.02 9.31
N PRO A 22 -21.51 -7.79 9.36
CA PRO A 22 -22.12 -6.53 8.93
C PRO A 22 -21.67 -5.31 9.74
N VAL A 23 -21.39 -5.46 11.01
CA VAL A 23 -20.97 -4.36 11.92
C VAL A 23 -19.49 -4.09 11.75
N GLU A 24 -18.65 -5.13 11.89
CA GLU A 24 -17.19 -5.02 11.76
C GLU A 24 -16.79 -4.65 10.34
N GLY A 25 -17.41 -5.25 9.33
CA GLY A 25 -17.15 -4.93 7.93
C GLY A 25 -17.50 -3.49 7.57
N LYS A 26 -18.55 -2.92 8.14
CA LYS A 26 -18.88 -1.49 7.98
C LYS A 26 -17.81 -0.60 8.63
N PHE A 27 -17.37 -0.92 9.82
CA PHE A 27 -16.28 -0.21 10.50
C PHE A 27 -14.98 -0.30 9.70
N LEU A 28 -14.57 -1.51 9.30
CA LEU A 28 -13.36 -1.72 8.49
C LEU A 28 -13.39 -0.93 7.18
N ARG A 29 -14.55 -0.84 6.53
CA ARG A 29 -14.71 -0.03 5.32
C ARG A 29 -14.53 1.46 5.60
N SER A 30 -15.01 1.96 6.73
CA SER A 30 -14.92 3.38 7.09
C SER A 30 -13.47 3.84 7.34
N ILE A 31 -12.59 2.93 7.77
CA ILE A 31 -11.16 3.24 8.02
C ILE A 31 -10.24 2.81 6.87
N SER A 32 -10.75 2.12 5.87
CA SER A 32 -9.94 1.61 4.75
C SER A 32 -9.52 2.73 3.79
N PRO A 33 -8.21 3.02 3.63
CA PRO A 33 -7.75 4.04 2.68
C PRO A 33 -8.29 3.80 1.27
N TYR A 34 -8.20 2.56 0.76
CA TYR A 34 -8.68 2.20 -0.57
C TYR A 34 -10.15 2.61 -0.80
N HIS A 35 -11.03 2.43 0.21
CA HIS A 35 -12.46 2.74 0.04
C HIS A 35 -12.78 4.23 0.20
N ASN A 36 -11.87 4.97 0.85
CA ASN A 36 -12.10 6.37 1.21
C ASN A 36 -11.30 7.38 0.37
N ILE A 37 -10.54 6.94 -0.64
CA ILE A 37 -9.94 7.86 -1.62
C ILE A 37 -11.06 8.60 -2.34
N ASN A 38 -10.99 9.93 -2.29
CA ASN A 38 -12.01 10.82 -2.83
C ASN A 38 -11.43 11.68 -3.96
N PRO A 39 -12.04 11.70 -5.17
CA PRO A 39 -11.51 12.44 -6.32
C PRO A 39 -11.51 13.96 -6.14
N LYS A 40 -12.20 14.47 -5.10
CA LYS A 40 -12.26 15.91 -4.81
C LYS A 40 -11.29 16.35 -3.71
N THR A 41 -10.55 15.43 -3.12
CA THR A 41 -9.57 15.73 -2.07
C THR A 41 -8.20 15.91 -2.69
N ASP A 42 -7.54 17.00 -2.38
CA ASP A 42 -6.15 17.22 -2.75
C ASP A 42 -5.25 16.42 -1.78
N TYR A 43 -4.68 15.32 -2.30
CA TYR A 43 -3.74 14.49 -1.57
C TYR A 43 -2.29 14.88 -1.91
N PRO A 44 -1.37 14.79 -0.95
CA PRO A 44 0.04 14.85 -1.30
C PRO A 44 0.40 13.69 -2.24
N GLU A 45 1.42 13.87 -3.07
CA GLU A 45 1.93 12.77 -3.89
C GLU A 45 2.33 11.59 -3.01
N VAL A 46 1.71 10.44 -3.20
CA VAL A 46 1.94 9.23 -2.39
C VAL A 46 2.99 8.35 -3.05
N PHE A 47 3.95 7.86 -2.30
CA PHE A 47 4.90 6.87 -2.80
C PHE A 47 4.53 5.46 -2.31
N PHE A 48 3.99 4.63 -3.20
CA PHE A 48 3.71 3.22 -2.94
C PHE A 48 4.95 2.36 -3.14
N ILE A 49 5.27 1.56 -2.13
CA ILE A 49 6.36 0.58 -2.20
C ILE A 49 5.79 -0.78 -1.83
N THR A 50 5.95 -1.76 -2.69
CA THR A 50 5.49 -3.13 -2.48
C THR A 50 6.43 -4.14 -3.11
N SER A 51 6.15 -5.42 -2.95
CA SER A 51 6.91 -6.50 -3.55
C SER A 51 5.99 -7.53 -4.21
N THR A 52 6.35 -7.98 -5.41
CA THR A 52 5.59 -9.01 -6.14
C THR A 52 5.49 -10.33 -5.39
N LYS A 53 6.57 -10.70 -4.68
CA LYS A 53 6.67 -11.95 -3.92
C LYS A 53 6.32 -11.77 -2.44
N ASP A 54 5.59 -10.72 -2.08
CA ASP A 54 5.11 -10.56 -0.71
C ASP A 54 4.15 -11.70 -0.37
N ASP A 55 4.56 -12.52 0.57
CA ASP A 55 3.87 -13.72 1.03
C ASP A 55 2.93 -13.46 2.23
N ARG A 56 2.93 -12.25 2.76
CA ARG A 56 2.12 -11.82 3.91
C ARG A 56 1.02 -10.87 3.49
N VAL A 57 1.41 -9.73 2.89
CA VAL A 57 0.48 -8.69 2.41
C VAL A 57 0.43 -8.73 0.89
N HIS A 58 -0.64 -9.24 0.33
CA HIS A 58 -0.77 -9.43 -1.12
C HIS A 58 -0.54 -8.10 -1.87
N PRO A 59 0.34 -8.03 -2.90
CA PRO A 59 0.67 -6.80 -3.62
C PRO A 59 -0.55 -6.14 -4.30
N ALA A 60 -1.63 -6.87 -4.48
CA ALA A 60 -2.89 -6.31 -4.98
C ALA A 60 -3.44 -5.16 -4.12
N HIS A 61 -3.10 -5.08 -2.83
CA HIS A 61 -3.51 -3.95 -1.98
C HIS A 61 -2.91 -2.65 -2.50
N ALA A 62 -1.60 -2.62 -2.74
CA ALA A 62 -0.91 -1.45 -3.29
C ALA A 62 -1.32 -1.18 -4.74
N ARG A 63 -1.32 -2.21 -5.60
CA ARG A 63 -1.69 -2.09 -7.03
C ARG A 63 -3.09 -1.49 -7.22
N LYS A 64 -4.09 -1.98 -6.47
CA LYS A 64 -5.47 -1.49 -6.56
C LYS A 64 -5.61 -0.08 -6.02
N THR A 65 -4.87 0.26 -4.96
CA THR A 65 -4.90 1.60 -4.38
C THR A 65 -4.27 2.61 -5.34
N ALA A 66 -3.11 2.30 -5.91
CA ALA A 66 -2.46 3.11 -6.93
C ALA A 66 -3.37 3.29 -8.16
N LYS A 67 -3.97 2.20 -8.66
CA LYS A 67 -4.92 2.28 -9.79
C LYS A 67 -6.13 3.17 -9.47
N ARG A 68 -6.67 3.11 -8.26
CA ARG A 68 -7.77 3.97 -7.86
C ARG A 68 -7.37 5.45 -7.79
N MET A 69 -6.16 5.75 -7.33
CA MET A 69 -5.63 7.11 -7.36
C MET A 69 -5.47 7.61 -8.79
N GLU A 70 -4.90 6.79 -9.68
CA GLU A 70 -4.77 7.10 -11.11
C GLU A 70 -6.13 7.40 -11.76
N ASP A 71 -7.13 6.54 -11.54
CA ASP A 71 -8.48 6.70 -12.09
C ASP A 71 -9.19 7.99 -11.60
N GLN A 72 -8.76 8.52 -10.46
CA GLN A 72 -9.27 9.74 -9.87
C GLN A 72 -8.40 10.98 -10.16
N GLY A 73 -7.29 10.81 -10.90
CA GLY A 73 -6.40 11.91 -11.29
C GLY A 73 -5.46 12.40 -10.19
N HIS A 74 -5.18 11.57 -9.18
CA HIS A 74 -4.24 11.91 -8.11
C HIS A 74 -2.81 11.52 -8.48
N ASP A 75 -1.85 12.34 -8.12
CA ASP A 75 -0.43 12.06 -8.31
C ASP A 75 0.07 11.01 -7.33
N PHE A 76 0.90 10.09 -7.83
CA PHE A 76 1.58 9.11 -7.00
C PHE A 76 2.84 8.56 -7.68
N LEU A 77 3.74 8.01 -6.88
CA LEU A 77 4.86 7.20 -7.31
C LEU A 77 4.61 5.74 -6.94
N TYR A 78 5.05 4.83 -7.78
CA TYR A 78 4.87 3.40 -7.55
C TYR A 78 6.16 2.63 -7.84
N TYR A 79 6.63 1.88 -6.84
CA TYR A 79 7.75 0.97 -6.98
C TYR A 79 7.38 -0.42 -6.47
N GLU A 80 7.54 -1.42 -7.33
CA GLU A 80 7.32 -2.82 -6.98
C GLU A 80 8.60 -3.61 -7.18
N ASN A 81 9.16 -4.16 -6.10
CA ASN A 81 10.30 -5.06 -6.14
C ASN A 81 9.83 -6.44 -6.61
N ILE A 82 10.42 -6.96 -7.70
CA ILE A 82 10.03 -8.26 -8.29
C ILE A 82 10.71 -9.45 -7.61
N ASP A 83 11.77 -9.25 -6.84
CA ASP A 83 12.60 -10.32 -6.27
C ASP A 83 12.46 -10.50 -4.76
N GLY A 84 11.93 -9.52 -4.05
CA GLY A 84 11.78 -9.54 -2.59
C GLY A 84 10.44 -10.06 -2.10
N GLY A 85 10.43 -10.68 -0.90
CA GLY A 85 9.24 -10.99 -0.12
C GLY A 85 8.73 -9.78 0.69
N HIS A 86 8.01 -10.02 1.80
CA HIS A 86 7.42 -8.97 2.65
C HIS A 86 8.45 -7.99 3.24
N SER A 87 9.66 -8.46 3.55
CA SER A 87 10.78 -7.60 4.00
C SER A 87 11.38 -6.75 2.87
N ALA A 88 10.83 -6.84 1.67
CA ALA A 88 11.10 -6.02 0.49
C ALA A 88 12.50 -6.13 -0.11
N ALA A 89 13.33 -7.11 0.29
CA ALA A 89 14.65 -7.26 -0.33
C ALA A 89 15.13 -8.71 -0.33
N ALA A 90 15.38 -9.24 -1.52
CA ALA A 90 16.02 -10.55 -1.69
C ALA A 90 17.53 -10.48 -1.44
N ASN A 91 18.15 -9.30 -1.55
CA ASN A 91 19.59 -9.09 -1.41
C ASN A 91 19.92 -7.64 -1.06
N LEU A 92 21.19 -7.40 -0.69
CA LEU A 92 21.69 -6.07 -0.28
C LEU A 92 21.55 -5.01 -1.39
N LYS A 93 21.68 -5.39 -2.67
CA LYS A 93 21.54 -4.45 -3.79
C LYS A 93 20.10 -3.92 -3.89
N GLU A 94 19.11 -4.79 -3.80
CA GLU A 94 17.70 -4.40 -3.82
C GLU A 94 17.33 -3.61 -2.55
N THR A 95 17.90 -3.96 -1.41
CA THR A 95 17.76 -3.16 -0.18
C THR A 95 18.29 -1.76 -0.37
N ALA A 96 19.50 -1.62 -0.87
CA ALA A 96 20.13 -0.31 -1.12
C ALA A 96 19.31 0.53 -2.11
N LYS A 97 18.84 -0.08 -3.22
CA LYS A 97 17.99 0.60 -4.20
C LYS A 97 16.68 1.11 -3.58
N ARG A 98 15.98 0.27 -2.84
CA ARG A 98 14.73 0.65 -2.15
C ARG A 98 14.95 1.78 -1.17
N LEU A 99 15.98 1.70 -0.33
CA LEU A 99 16.33 2.75 0.63
C LEU A 99 16.70 4.05 -0.08
N ALA A 100 17.47 3.98 -1.17
CA ALA A 100 17.81 5.16 -1.96
C ALA A 100 16.55 5.86 -2.52
N LEU A 101 15.61 5.11 -3.07
CA LEU A 101 14.32 5.66 -3.56
C LEU A 101 13.51 6.31 -2.44
N GLN A 102 13.39 5.64 -1.29
CA GLN A 102 12.67 6.17 -0.13
C GLN A 102 13.29 7.46 0.40
N HIS A 103 14.61 7.46 0.59
CA HIS A 103 15.31 8.65 1.09
C HIS A 103 15.28 9.80 0.10
N THR A 104 15.42 9.52 -1.21
CA THR A 104 15.30 10.55 -2.24
C THR A 104 13.92 11.20 -2.20
N TYR A 105 12.86 10.39 -2.17
CA TYR A 105 11.48 10.90 -2.05
C TYR A 105 11.30 11.76 -0.79
N LEU A 106 11.73 11.27 0.38
CA LEU A 106 11.62 12.03 1.62
C LEU A 106 12.41 13.34 1.58
N MET A 107 13.63 13.33 1.02
CA MET A 107 14.42 14.54 0.86
C MET A 107 13.72 15.57 -0.05
N GLN A 108 13.18 15.13 -1.18
CA GLN A 108 12.45 16.00 -2.10
C GLN A 108 11.22 16.64 -1.44
N LYS A 109 10.43 15.84 -0.72
CA LYS A 109 9.17 16.32 -0.12
C LYS A 109 9.36 17.12 1.17
N LEU A 110 10.32 16.74 2.02
CA LEU A 110 10.47 17.34 3.34
C LEU A 110 11.50 18.46 3.39
N ARG A 111 12.55 18.38 2.57
CA ARG A 111 13.62 19.39 2.55
C ARG A 111 13.46 20.35 1.39
N ASP A 112 13.25 19.84 0.18
CA ASP A 112 13.31 20.65 -1.03
C ASP A 112 11.93 21.21 -1.43
N GLY A 113 10.85 20.76 -0.80
CA GLY A 113 9.48 21.24 -1.03
C GLY A 113 8.94 20.96 -2.44
N LYS A 114 9.38 19.85 -3.07
CA LYS A 114 9.03 19.49 -4.46
C LYS A 114 8.00 18.37 -4.52
#